data_071165111a0cafbd8640a9e1f05bd8ce
#
_entry.id   071165111a0cafbd8640a9e1f05bd8ce
#
_cell.length_a   1.000
_cell.length_b   1.000
_cell.length_c   1.000
_cell.angle_alpha   90.00
_cell.angle_beta   90.00
_cell.angle_gamma   90.00
#
_symmetry.space_group_name_H-M   'P 1'
#
loop_
_entity.id
_entity.type
_entity.pdbx_description
1 polymer ?
#
loop_
_entity_poly.entity_id
_entity_poly.type
_entity_poly.pdbx_seq_one_letter_code
_entity_poly.pdbx_strand_id
1 'polypeptide(L)'
;VLAIDIDFDVLRQRELPFMHSVFAQLPVPPTRALPTVVECDMRFLGFEVDGVAAIGVVNDEQVRRLCSIDEFYADVDRWQNIAPSGPSVAIADIVRVPPVPQTAKVLCLGLNYAAHISETGSERPDFPNIFAKWYASLSNHGDQIPVPSGDNRLDWECEMAVIIGAPLTDTTEADAMAGVLGYTCFNDISARGYQRRTKQWAIGKNPDNSAPIGPVVVTADEYADPYGRRILTRVYGDVRQDGTTDIMLFKIAETIEYITAGTSLRPGDVIAPGTPPGRPLYQPHAANHPLCVH
;
A
#
# COMPACT_ATOMS: atom_id res chain seq x y z
N VAL A 1 -22.99 -2.52 -8.61
CA VAL A 1 -21.67 -1.93 -8.33
C VAL A 1 -21.26 -2.43 -6.97
N LEU A 2 -20.21 -3.24 -6.91
CA LEU A 2 -19.58 -3.64 -5.66
C LEU A 2 -18.61 -2.50 -5.31
N ALA A 3 -18.94 -1.66 -4.35
CA ALA A 3 -18.00 -0.73 -3.77
C ALA A 3 -17.19 -1.48 -2.70
N ILE A 4 -15.90 -1.56 -2.85
CA ILE A 4 -14.99 -1.98 -1.78
C ILE A 4 -14.43 -0.69 -1.19
N ASP A 5 -14.86 -0.40 0.03
CA ASP A 5 -14.36 0.71 0.80
C ASP A 5 -13.32 0.16 1.79
N ILE A 6 -12.08 0.60 1.66
CA ILE A 6 -11.03 0.31 2.64
C ILE A 6 -10.92 1.54 3.53
N ASP A 7 -11.46 1.43 4.74
CA ASP A 7 -11.49 2.53 5.70
C ASP A 7 -10.12 2.66 6.39
N PHE A 8 -9.49 3.83 6.19
CA PHE A 8 -8.24 4.24 6.84
C PHE A 8 -8.47 5.26 7.96
N ASP A 9 -9.58 5.21 8.67
CA ASP A 9 -9.86 6.09 9.82
C ASP A 9 -8.70 6.16 10.84
N VAL A 10 -7.75 5.26 10.75
CA VAL A 10 -6.52 5.26 11.56
C VAL A 10 -5.59 6.43 11.25
N LEU A 11 -5.69 7.05 10.08
CA LEU A 11 -4.85 8.22 9.72
C LEU A 11 -5.36 9.55 10.30
N ARG A 12 -6.55 9.58 10.93
CA ARG A 12 -7.16 10.81 11.47
C ARG A 12 -7.07 10.97 12.99
N GLN A 13 -6.62 9.95 13.74
CA GLN A 13 -6.56 10.05 15.21
C GLN A 13 -5.21 10.58 15.68
N ARG A 14 -4.96 11.89 15.53
CA ARG A 14 -4.13 12.66 16.45
C ARG A 14 -5.03 13.58 17.26
N GLU A 15 -5.61 13.07 18.34
CA GLU A 15 -5.99 13.91 19.48
C GLU A 15 -4.75 14.02 20.38
N LEU A 16 -4.12 15.18 20.35
CA LEU A 16 -3.07 15.55 21.30
C LEU A 16 -3.73 15.94 22.63
N PRO A 17 -3.40 15.30 23.75
CA PRO A 17 -3.76 15.86 25.05
C PRO A 17 -2.88 17.07 25.34
N PHE A 18 -3.53 18.18 25.57
CA PHE A 18 -2.94 19.43 26.07
C PHE A 18 -2.30 19.19 27.44
N MET A 19 -0.98 19.20 27.51
CA MET A 19 -0.26 19.33 28.78
C MET A 19 0.43 20.69 28.83
N HIS A 20 -0.17 21.63 29.56
CA HIS A 20 0.50 22.81 30.04
C HIS A 20 1.53 22.40 31.10
N SER A 21 2.80 22.73 30.89
CA SER A 21 3.74 22.89 31.97
C SER A 21 4.63 24.11 31.72
N VAL A 22 4.57 24.99 32.67
CA VAL A 22 5.33 26.21 32.81
C VAL A 22 6.78 25.84 33.15
N PHE A 23 7.77 26.30 32.37
CA PHE A 23 9.15 26.48 32.83
C PHE A 23 9.72 27.81 32.41
N ALA A 24 10.40 28.42 33.41
CA ALA A 24 10.92 29.77 33.43
C ALA A 24 12.10 30.02 32.48
N GLN A 25 12.20 31.26 32.08
CA GLN A 25 13.20 31.89 31.24
C GLN A 25 14.63 31.80 31.76
N LEU A 26 15.58 31.43 30.90
CA LEU A 26 16.97 31.86 30.94
C LEU A 26 17.40 32.30 29.54
N PRO A 27 18.19 33.35 29.35
CA PRO A 27 18.57 33.87 28.06
C PRO A 27 19.67 33.01 27.42
N VAL A 28 19.41 32.56 26.19
CA VAL A 28 20.38 31.83 25.34
C VAL A 28 20.96 32.79 24.31
N PRO A 29 22.29 32.78 24.08
CA PRO A 29 22.94 33.63 23.07
C PRO A 29 22.54 33.21 21.66
N PRO A 30 22.67 34.09 20.63
CA PRO A 30 22.18 33.83 19.29
C PRO A 30 23.01 32.74 18.62
N THR A 31 22.48 31.55 18.56
CA THR A 31 22.98 30.47 17.73
C THR A 31 22.52 30.67 16.30
N ARG A 32 23.51 30.62 15.40
CA ARG A 32 23.36 30.56 13.94
C ARG A 32 22.25 29.59 13.57
N ALA A 33 21.22 30.08 12.90
CA ALA A 33 20.12 29.25 12.46
C ALA A 33 20.64 28.08 11.60
N LEU A 34 20.54 26.88 12.14
CA LEU A 34 20.61 25.66 11.35
C LEU A 34 19.39 25.67 10.39
N PRO A 35 19.51 25.19 9.16
CA PRO A 35 18.35 25.08 8.30
C PRO A 35 17.30 24.26 9.03
N THR A 36 16.10 24.82 9.08
CA THR A 36 14.92 24.14 9.62
C THR A 36 14.80 22.83 8.85
N VAL A 37 15.02 21.70 9.53
CA VAL A 37 14.60 20.40 9.04
C VAL A 37 13.09 20.51 8.95
N VAL A 38 12.56 20.64 7.76
CA VAL A 38 11.14 20.52 7.49
C VAL A 38 10.85 19.05 7.78
N GLU A 39 10.23 18.75 8.92
CA GLU A 39 9.60 17.45 9.14
C GLU A 39 8.54 17.33 8.06
N CYS A 40 8.88 16.67 6.97
CA CYS A 40 7.97 16.46 5.86
C CYS A 40 7.22 15.16 6.08
N ASP A 41 6.18 15.19 6.90
CA ASP A 41 5.08 14.23 6.79
C ASP A 41 4.60 14.29 5.34
N MET A 42 4.99 13.34 4.50
CA MET A 42 4.66 13.40 3.09
C MET A 42 3.63 12.34 2.72
N ARG A 43 2.52 12.82 2.18
CA ARG A 43 1.52 11.99 1.51
C ARG A 43 1.56 12.27 0.03
N PHE A 44 1.66 11.22 -0.77
CA PHE A 44 1.74 11.38 -2.21
C PHE A 44 0.89 10.35 -2.96
N LEU A 45 0.58 10.67 -4.20
CA LEU A 45 -0.14 9.78 -5.12
C LEU A 45 0.47 9.86 -6.52
N GLY A 46 0.14 8.86 -7.34
CA GLY A 46 0.43 8.87 -8.77
C GLY A 46 -0.71 9.51 -9.55
N PHE A 47 -0.41 10.38 -10.51
CA PHE A 47 -1.38 10.96 -11.43
C PHE A 47 -0.75 11.36 -12.77
N GLU A 48 -1.58 11.51 -13.78
CA GLU A 48 -1.12 11.89 -15.12
C GLU A 48 -1.13 13.41 -15.28
N VAL A 49 -0.05 13.94 -15.82
CA VAL A 49 0.07 15.33 -16.23
C VAL A 49 0.67 15.37 -17.63
N ASP A 50 -0.06 15.92 -18.60
CA ASP A 50 0.36 16.04 -20.00
C ASP A 50 0.83 14.70 -20.62
N GLY A 51 0.17 13.59 -20.27
CA GLY A 51 0.50 12.25 -20.74
C GLY A 51 1.70 11.61 -20.04
N VAL A 52 2.22 12.22 -18.96
CA VAL A 52 3.34 11.71 -18.17
C VAL A 52 2.85 11.32 -16.77
N ALA A 53 3.17 10.09 -16.35
CA ALA A 53 2.92 9.65 -14.99
C ALA A 53 3.82 10.39 -13.99
N ALA A 54 3.22 11.04 -13.00
CA ALA A 54 3.90 11.92 -12.06
C ALA A 54 3.55 11.55 -10.61
N ILE A 55 4.45 11.88 -9.69
CA ILE A 55 4.19 11.92 -8.25
C ILE A 55 3.66 13.31 -7.89
N GLY A 56 2.58 13.35 -7.14
CA GLY A 56 2.02 14.55 -6.56
C GLY A 56 1.92 14.48 -5.05
N VAL A 57 2.36 15.54 -4.38
CA VAL A 57 2.21 15.68 -2.92
C VAL A 57 0.81 16.17 -2.61
N VAL A 58 0.16 15.49 -1.68
CA VAL A 58 -1.21 15.72 -1.27
C VAL A 58 -1.26 16.62 -0.05
N ASN A 59 -2.11 17.63 -0.10
CA ASN A 59 -2.48 18.45 1.03
C ASN A 59 -4.01 18.65 1.01
N ASP A 60 -4.70 18.06 1.98
CA ASP A 60 -6.15 17.97 2.02
C ASP A 60 -6.72 17.33 0.71
N GLU A 61 -7.60 18.03 0.01
CA GLU A 61 -8.19 17.59 -1.26
C GLU A 61 -7.45 18.11 -2.50
N GLN A 62 -6.23 18.58 -2.33
CA GLN A 62 -5.41 19.15 -3.38
C GLN A 62 -4.14 18.34 -3.58
N VAL A 63 -3.65 18.32 -4.82
CA VAL A 63 -2.38 17.72 -5.18
C VAL A 63 -1.52 18.72 -5.95
N ARG A 64 -0.21 18.70 -5.66
CA ARG A 64 0.79 19.45 -6.43
C ARG A 64 1.81 18.50 -7.02
N ARG A 65 2.10 18.66 -8.30
CA ARG A 65 3.13 17.86 -8.97
C ARG A 65 4.49 18.07 -8.31
N LEU A 66 5.19 16.98 -8.07
CA LEU A 66 6.58 16.97 -7.60
C LEU A 66 7.53 16.72 -8.78
N CYS A 67 7.47 15.54 -9.39
CA CYS A 67 8.28 15.11 -10.52
C CYS A 67 7.59 13.95 -11.27
N SER A 68 8.20 13.38 -12.30
CA SER A 68 7.73 12.12 -12.88
C SER A 68 7.95 10.94 -11.89
N ILE A 69 7.21 9.85 -12.06
CA ILE A 69 7.38 8.65 -11.24
C ILE A 69 8.81 8.10 -11.36
N ASP A 70 9.35 8.05 -12.57
CA ASP A 70 10.70 7.54 -12.82
C ASP A 70 11.79 8.42 -12.18
N GLU A 71 11.66 9.75 -12.24
CA GLU A 71 12.57 10.67 -11.54
C GLU A 71 12.49 10.50 -10.03
N PHE A 72 11.30 10.32 -9.48
CA PHE A 72 11.10 10.14 -8.05
C PHE A 72 11.85 8.90 -7.53
N TYR A 73 11.62 7.76 -8.17
CA TYR A 73 12.24 6.50 -7.73
C TYR A 73 13.71 6.35 -8.16
N ALA A 74 14.22 7.21 -9.03
CA ALA A 74 15.66 7.30 -9.31
C ALA A 74 16.44 7.98 -8.19
N ASP A 75 15.80 8.87 -7.39
CA ASP A 75 16.47 9.61 -6.31
C ASP A 75 15.42 10.02 -5.23
N VAL A 76 14.93 9.01 -4.49
CA VAL A 76 13.89 9.18 -3.45
C VAL A 76 14.31 10.19 -2.39
N ASP A 77 15.54 10.07 -1.89
CA ASP A 77 16.07 10.93 -0.81
C ASP A 77 16.04 12.42 -1.21
N ARG A 78 16.37 12.70 -2.48
CA ARG A 78 16.31 14.05 -3.02
C ARG A 78 14.87 14.58 -3.01
N TRP A 79 13.94 13.80 -3.57
CA TRP A 79 12.59 14.26 -3.80
C TRP A 79 11.74 14.36 -2.54
N GLN A 80 12.00 13.56 -1.51
CA GLN A 80 11.38 13.70 -0.19
C GLN A 80 11.73 15.02 0.49
N ASN A 81 12.87 15.63 0.13
CA ASN A 81 13.35 16.90 0.69
C ASN A 81 13.06 18.13 -0.18
N ILE A 82 12.29 18.00 -1.25
CA ILE A 82 11.94 19.10 -2.16
C ILE A 82 10.46 19.45 -2.02
N ALA A 83 10.17 20.72 -1.80
CA ALA A 83 8.80 21.20 -1.81
C ALA A 83 8.20 21.11 -3.24
N PRO A 84 6.95 20.61 -3.39
CA PRO A 84 6.31 20.54 -4.69
C PRO A 84 6.14 21.92 -5.30
N SER A 85 6.34 22.01 -6.61
CA SER A 85 6.23 23.26 -7.38
C SER A 85 5.04 23.19 -8.34
N GLY A 86 4.55 24.34 -8.78
CA GLY A 86 3.46 24.42 -9.73
C GLY A 86 2.07 24.62 -9.09
N PRO A 87 1.01 24.63 -9.92
CA PRO A 87 -0.34 24.87 -9.44
C PRO A 87 -0.86 23.68 -8.61
N SER A 88 -1.74 23.99 -7.66
CA SER A 88 -2.53 23.01 -6.95
C SER A 88 -3.72 22.60 -7.79
N VAL A 89 -4.03 21.32 -7.86
CA VAL A 89 -5.17 20.74 -8.60
C VAL A 89 -6.02 19.94 -7.64
N ALA A 90 -7.34 20.02 -7.78
CA ALA A 90 -8.22 19.20 -6.95
C ALA A 90 -8.03 17.71 -7.27
N ILE A 91 -7.97 16.88 -6.22
CA ILE A 91 -7.80 15.42 -6.38
C ILE A 91 -8.96 14.79 -7.18
N ALA A 92 -10.13 15.41 -7.16
CA ALA A 92 -11.29 14.97 -7.93
C ALA A 92 -11.13 15.19 -9.46
N ASP A 93 -10.23 16.08 -9.87
CA ASP A 93 -10.04 16.48 -11.27
C ASP A 93 -8.84 15.80 -11.95
N ILE A 94 -8.10 14.94 -11.24
CA ILE A 94 -6.92 14.24 -11.79
C ILE A 94 -7.27 12.86 -12.35
N VAL A 95 -6.47 12.42 -13.33
CA VAL A 95 -6.41 11.02 -13.75
C VAL A 95 -5.35 10.32 -12.90
N ARG A 96 -5.76 9.39 -12.05
CA ARG A 96 -4.85 8.64 -11.19
C ARG A 96 -4.08 7.59 -11.98
N VAL A 97 -2.84 7.32 -11.55
CA VAL A 97 -2.03 6.19 -12.00
C VAL A 97 -1.43 5.52 -10.75
N PRO A 98 -1.06 4.22 -10.81
CA PRO A 98 -0.36 3.59 -9.69
C PRO A 98 0.88 4.40 -9.30
N PRO A 99 1.11 4.66 -7.99
CA PRO A 99 2.19 5.53 -7.52
C PRO A 99 3.57 4.85 -7.53
N VAL A 100 3.79 3.90 -8.43
CA VAL A 100 5.02 3.09 -8.56
C VAL A 100 5.43 2.96 -10.01
N PRO A 101 6.74 2.76 -10.33
CA PRO A 101 7.20 2.64 -11.71
C PRO A 101 6.67 1.35 -12.37
N GLN A 102 6.52 1.36 -13.69
CA GLN A 102 6.06 0.20 -14.46
C GLN A 102 7.01 -1.01 -14.35
N THR A 103 8.23 -0.78 -13.92
CA THR A 103 9.25 -1.82 -13.67
C THR A 103 9.22 -2.40 -12.27
N ALA A 104 8.32 -1.92 -11.41
CA ALA A 104 8.20 -2.38 -10.03
C ALA A 104 7.89 -3.88 -9.96
N LYS A 105 8.56 -4.58 -9.05
CA LYS A 105 8.10 -5.89 -8.58
C LYS A 105 6.94 -5.66 -7.62
N VAL A 106 5.87 -6.42 -7.78
CA VAL A 106 4.77 -6.47 -6.84
C VAL A 106 4.75 -7.87 -6.24
N LEU A 107 5.29 -7.98 -5.03
CA LEU A 107 5.49 -9.24 -4.33
C LEU A 107 4.45 -9.36 -3.22
N CYS A 108 3.68 -10.42 -3.24
CA CYS A 108 2.60 -10.64 -2.29
C CYS A 108 2.87 -11.90 -1.44
N LEU A 109 2.41 -11.89 -0.19
CA LEU A 109 2.49 -13.04 0.71
C LEU A 109 1.13 -13.71 0.81
N GLY A 110 1.08 -14.99 0.47
CA GLY A 110 -0.05 -15.85 0.79
C GLY A 110 0.10 -16.46 2.18
N LEU A 111 -1.04 -16.67 2.86
CA LEU A 111 -1.08 -17.41 4.14
C LEU A 111 -0.31 -16.74 5.29
N ASN A 112 -0.32 -15.42 5.35
CA ASN A 112 0.42 -14.67 6.38
C ASN A 112 -0.40 -14.28 7.63
N TYR A 113 -1.63 -14.78 7.76
CA TYR A 113 -2.48 -14.56 8.93
C TYR A 113 -3.05 -15.89 9.43
N ALA A 114 -2.80 -16.23 10.70
CA ALA A 114 -3.15 -17.54 11.26
C ALA A 114 -4.66 -17.85 11.15
N ALA A 115 -5.52 -16.90 11.44
CA ALA A 115 -6.97 -17.07 11.30
C ALA A 115 -7.40 -17.30 9.85
N HIS A 116 -6.74 -16.60 8.90
CA HIS A 116 -6.96 -16.80 7.47
C HIS A 116 -6.55 -18.20 6.99
N ILE A 117 -5.42 -18.73 7.50
CA ILE A 117 -4.98 -20.11 7.23
C ILE A 117 -6.05 -21.11 7.69
N SER A 118 -6.61 -20.90 8.88
CA SER A 118 -7.67 -21.75 9.42
C SER A 118 -8.94 -21.70 8.56
N GLU A 119 -9.34 -20.52 8.05
CA GLU A 119 -10.49 -20.37 7.15
C GLU A 119 -10.30 -21.11 5.81
N THR A 120 -9.07 -21.13 5.28
CA THR A 120 -8.77 -21.78 4.00
C THR A 120 -8.53 -23.29 4.13
N GLY A 121 -8.39 -23.80 5.36
CA GLY A 121 -7.99 -25.20 5.63
C GLY A 121 -6.57 -25.52 5.16
N SER A 122 -5.73 -24.50 5.02
CA SER A 122 -4.32 -24.65 4.62
C SER A 122 -3.44 -24.98 5.81
N GLU A 123 -2.26 -25.54 5.55
CA GLU A 123 -1.22 -25.69 6.57
C GLU A 123 -0.45 -24.38 6.74
N ARG A 124 0.02 -24.13 7.97
CA ARG A 124 0.90 -23.00 8.24
C ARG A 124 2.21 -23.19 7.48
N PRO A 125 2.64 -22.21 6.66
CA PRO A 125 3.91 -22.29 5.98
C PRO A 125 5.08 -22.09 6.95
N ASP A 126 6.20 -22.79 6.70
CA ASP A 126 7.45 -22.62 7.45
C ASP A 126 8.24 -21.38 7.01
N PHE A 127 7.98 -20.89 5.80
CA PHE A 127 8.63 -19.73 5.17
C PHE A 127 7.59 -18.83 4.50
N PRO A 128 7.91 -17.54 4.29
CA PRO A 128 7.05 -16.63 3.52
C PRO A 128 6.67 -17.21 2.17
N ASN A 129 5.38 -17.40 1.93
CA ASN A 129 4.87 -17.95 0.67
C ASN A 129 4.65 -16.82 -0.33
N ILE A 130 5.71 -16.52 -1.12
CA ILE A 130 5.77 -15.38 -2.02
C ILE A 130 5.17 -15.74 -3.38
N PHE A 131 4.34 -14.83 -3.92
CA PHE A 131 3.93 -14.83 -5.32
C PHE A 131 3.99 -13.40 -5.88
N ALA A 132 3.99 -13.27 -7.20
CA ALA A 132 4.06 -11.96 -7.84
C ALA A 132 2.71 -11.56 -8.45
N LYS A 133 2.41 -10.27 -8.38
CA LYS A 133 1.45 -9.61 -9.26
C LYS A 133 2.21 -8.82 -10.33
N TRP A 134 1.63 -8.74 -11.51
CA TRP A 134 2.22 -7.96 -12.60
C TRP A 134 1.78 -6.50 -12.49
N TYR A 135 2.59 -5.59 -12.97
CA TYR A 135 2.20 -4.18 -13.04
C TYR A 135 0.86 -4.00 -13.80
N ALA A 136 0.61 -4.78 -14.84
CA ALA A 136 -0.65 -4.78 -15.58
C ALA A 136 -1.89 -5.17 -14.77
N SER A 137 -1.72 -5.80 -13.59
CA SER A 137 -2.83 -6.07 -12.68
C SER A 137 -3.12 -4.91 -11.74
N LEU A 138 -2.23 -3.92 -11.62
CA LEU A 138 -2.48 -2.74 -10.79
C LEU A 138 -3.59 -1.87 -11.37
N SER A 139 -4.37 -1.29 -10.48
CA SER A 139 -5.40 -0.29 -10.77
C SER A 139 -5.40 0.78 -9.69
N ASN A 140 -6.20 1.80 -9.86
CA ASN A 140 -6.24 2.92 -8.91
C ASN A 140 -7.45 2.82 -7.99
N HIS A 141 -7.41 3.60 -6.93
CA HIS A 141 -8.57 3.87 -6.10
C HIS A 141 -9.72 4.41 -6.96
N GLY A 142 -10.90 3.77 -6.87
CA GLY A 142 -12.08 4.15 -7.64
C GLY A 142 -12.23 3.47 -9.01
N ASP A 143 -11.23 2.73 -9.48
CA ASP A 143 -11.31 2.05 -10.76
C ASP A 143 -12.29 0.87 -10.71
N GLN A 144 -12.89 0.58 -11.86
CA GLN A 144 -13.73 -0.60 -12.06
C GLN A 144 -12.85 -1.81 -12.33
N ILE A 145 -13.10 -2.90 -11.59
CA ILE A 145 -12.38 -4.16 -11.77
C ILE A 145 -13.18 -5.06 -12.71
N PRO A 146 -12.61 -5.43 -13.88
CA PRO A 146 -13.30 -6.32 -14.81
C PRO A 146 -13.36 -7.74 -14.24
N VAL A 147 -14.52 -8.38 -14.40
CA VAL A 147 -14.69 -9.80 -14.06
C VAL A 147 -14.17 -10.63 -15.21
N PRO A 148 -13.18 -11.52 -15.02
CA PRO A 148 -12.71 -12.40 -16.08
C PRO A 148 -13.82 -13.29 -16.63
N SER A 149 -13.93 -13.44 -17.95
CA SER A 149 -15.00 -14.20 -18.60
C SER A 149 -15.05 -15.68 -18.19
N GLY A 150 -13.94 -16.23 -17.75
CA GLY A 150 -13.82 -17.65 -17.35
C GLY A 150 -13.97 -17.90 -15.85
N ASP A 151 -14.18 -16.88 -15.02
CA ASP A 151 -14.33 -17.02 -13.58
C ASP A 151 -15.05 -15.82 -12.96
N ASN A 152 -16.25 -16.04 -12.46
CA ASN A 152 -17.06 -15.04 -11.78
C ASN A 152 -16.86 -15.04 -10.24
N ARG A 153 -15.86 -15.75 -9.75
CA ARG A 153 -15.55 -15.86 -8.31
C ARG A 153 -14.42 -14.92 -7.92
N LEU A 154 -14.61 -13.63 -8.18
CA LEU A 154 -13.72 -12.61 -7.64
C LEU A 154 -13.92 -12.49 -6.13
N ASP A 155 -12.82 -12.38 -5.44
CA ASP A 155 -12.75 -12.25 -3.98
C ASP A 155 -11.76 -11.15 -3.60
N TRP A 156 -12.07 -10.41 -2.55
CA TRP A 156 -11.23 -9.32 -2.05
C TRP A 156 -10.18 -9.82 -1.05
N GLU A 157 -9.09 -9.12 -0.96
CA GLU A 157 -8.03 -9.32 0.03
C GLU A 157 -7.43 -7.96 0.38
N CYS A 158 -7.99 -7.28 1.42
CA CYS A 158 -7.42 -6.01 1.84
C CYS A 158 -6.08 -6.20 2.54
N GLU A 159 -5.12 -5.38 2.17
CA GLU A 159 -3.75 -5.44 2.65
C GLU A 159 -3.17 -4.04 2.86
N MET A 160 -2.19 -3.94 3.73
CA MET A 160 -1.33 -2.76 3.84
C MET A 160 -0.08 -3.00 2.98
N ALA A 161 0.00 -2.42 1.79
CA ALA A 161 1.21 -2.52 0.98
C ALA A 161 2.35 -1.66 1.53
N VAL A 162 3.55 -2.19 1.41
CA VAL A 162 4.84 -1.55 1.73
C VAL A 162 5.50 -1.13 0.44
N ILE A 163 5.90 0.13 0.32
CA ILE A 163 6.64 0.66 -0.82
C ILE A 163 8.11 0.77 -0.44
N ILE A 164 8.98 0.20 -1.25
CA ILE A 164 10.43 0.26 -1.05
C ILE A 164 10.97 1.61 -1.53
N GLY A 165 11.83 2.23 -0.72
CA GLY A 165 12.43 3.54 -0.99
C GLY A 165 13.93 3.50 -1.30
N ALA A 166 14.62 2.45 -0.85
CA ALA A 166 16.06 2.28 -1.06
C ALA A 166 16.40 0.91 -1.67
N PRO A 167 17.54 0.76 -2.37
CA PRO A 167 17.98 -0.55 -2.83
C PRO A 167 18.31 -1.47 -1.64
N LEU A 168 17.79 -2.70 -1.63
CA LEU A 168 18.01 -3.70 -0.60
C LEU A 168 18.50 -5.01 -1.23
N THR A 169 19.60 -5.56 -0.71
CA THR A 169 20.20 -6.83 -1.14
C THR A 169 20.90 -7.47 0.06
N ASP A 170 20.66 -8.73 0.32
CA ASP A 170 21.17 -9.45 1.51
C ASP A 170 20.99 -8.66 2.81
N THR A 171 19.82 -8.03 2.93
CA THR A 171 19.50 -7.09 4.01
C THR A 171 19.04 -7.88 5.23
N THR A 172 19.60 -7.56 6.41
CA THR A 172 19.17 -8.17 7.67
C THR A 172 17.82 -7.62 8.12
N GLU A 173 17.11 -8.40 8.97
CA GLU A 173 15.85 -7.93 9.58
C GLU A 173 16.02 -6.58 10.31
N ALA A 174 17.18 -6.39 10.99
CA ALA A 174 17.48 -5.17 11.73
C ALA A 174 17.58 -3.92 10.83
N ASP A 175 18.03 -4.08 9.57
CA ASP A 175 18.25 -2.99 8.62
C ASP A 175 17.09 -2.83 7.63
N ALA A 176 16.20 -3.82 7.56
CA ALA A 176 15.17 -3.92 6.52
C ALA A 176 14.23 -2.70 6.49
N MET A 177 13.79 -2.23 7.65
CA MET A 177 12.81 -1.15 7.74
C MET A 177 13.37 0.21 7.31
N ALA A 178 14.69 0.39 7.34
CA ALA A 178 15.33 1.62 6.83
C ALA A 178 15.19 1.79 5.31
N GLY A 179 14.90 0.71 4.59
CA GLY A 179 14.64 0.75 3.15
C GLY A 179 13.18 0.98 2.77
N VAL A 180 12.27 1.14 3.72
CA VAL A 180 10.85 1.36 3.47
C VAL A 180 10.56 2.84 3.26
N LEU A 181 9.97 3.20 2.12
CA LEU A 181 9.50 4.57 1.82
C LEU A 181 8.21 4.89 2.57
N GLY A 182 7.27 3.96 2.60
CA GLY A 182 5.97 4.20 3.19
C GLY A 182 4.96 3.09 2.94
N TYR A 183 3.72 3.38 3.23
CA TYR A 183 2.61 2.43 3.24
C TYR A 183 1.41 2.96 2.47
N THR A 184 0.63 2.04 1.90
CA THR A 184 -0.62 2.37 1.21
C THR A 184 -1.60 1.22 1.31
N CYS A 185 -2.86 1.48 0.93
CA CYS A 185 -3.82 0.40 0.77
C CYS A 185 -3.54 -0.41 -0.47
N PHE A 186 -3.86 -1.66 -0.37
CA PHE A 186 -3.81 -2.59 -1.48
C PHE A 186 -4.95 -3.60 -1.37
N ASN A 187 -5.50 -4.00 -2.51
CA ASN A 187 -6.49 -5.05 -2.56
C ASN A 187 -6.03 -6.12 -3.55
N ASP A 188 -5.60 -7.27 -3.04
CA ASP A 188 -5.18 -8.40 -3.86
C ASP A 188 -6.38 -9.19 -4.36
N ILE A 189 -7.19 -8.57 -5.23
CA ILE A 189 -8.36 -9.22 -5.83
C ILE A 189 -7.93 -10.50 -6.54
N SER A 190 -8.64 -11.57 -6.21
CA SER A 190 -8.31 -12.93 -6.63
C SER A 190 -9.46 -13.58 -7.40
N ALA A 191 -9.18 -14.10 -8.60
CA ALA A 191 -10.09 -14.95 -9.34
C ALA A 191 -9.96 -16.39 -8.81
N ARG A 192 -10.76 -16.74 -7.81
CA ARG A 192 -10.63 -18.00 -7.05
C ARG A 192 -10.76 -19.26 -7.89
N GLY A 193 -11.54 -19.19 -8.95
CA GLY A 193 -11.65 -20.30 -9.87
C GLY A 193 -10.36 -20.61 -10.60
N TYR A 194 -9.65 -19.60 -11.06
CA TYR A 194 -8.34 -19.77 -11.67
C TYR A 194 -7.28 -20.13 -10.64
N GLN A 195 -7.27 -19.46 -9.49
CA GLN A 195 -6.29 -19.71 -8.42
C GLN A 195 -6.26 -21.17 -7.97
N ARG A 196 -7.41 -21.82 -7.91
CA ARG A 196 -7.53 -23.21 -7.41
C ARG A 196 -7.28 -24.28 -8.46
N ARG A 197 -7.06 -23.93 -9.74
CA ARG A 197 -6.87 -24.91 -10.82
C ARG A 197 -5.51 -25.60 -10.74
N THR A 198 -4.50 -24.88 -10.28
CA THR A 198 -3.12 -25.37 -10.19
C THR A 198 -2.48 -24.92 -8.87
N LYS A 199 -1.27 -25.43 -8.58
CA LYS A 199 -0.49 -24.97 -7.44
C LYS A 199 0.10 -23.57 -7.65
N GLN A 200 0.21 -23.10 -8.91
CA GLN A 200 0.70 -21.77 -9.26
C GLN A 200 -0.48 -20.80 -9.35
N TRP A 201 -0.44 -19.72 -8.58
CA TRP A 201 -1.56 -18.78 -8.46
C TRP A 201 -1.58 -17.68 -9.51
N ALA A 202 -0.54 -17.62 -10.36
CA ALA A 202 -0.27 -16.50 -11.25
C ALA A 202 -1.51 -15.99 -12.00
N ILE A 203 -2.29 -16.88 -12.65
CA ILE A 203 -3.45 -16.45 -13.43
C ILE A 203 -4.60 -15.97 -12.52
N GLY A 204 -4.81 -16.65 -11.37
CA GLY A 204 -5.86 -16.27 -10.43
C GLY A 204 -5.57 -14.97 -9.68
N LYS A 205 -4.30 -14.60 -9.58
CA LYS A 205 -3.82 -13.40 -8.87
C LYS A 205 -3.54 -12.21 -9.79
N ASN A 206 -3.61 -12.40 -11.11
CA ASN A 206 -3.28 -11.37 -12.09
C ASN A 206 -4.34 -11.13 -13.17
N PRO A 207 -5.66 -11.11 -12.88
CA PRO A 207 -6.56 -10.50 -13.83
C PRO A 207 -6.16 -9.03 -14.05
N ASP A 208 -6.35 -8.51 -15.24
CA ASP A 208 -6.04 -7.10 -15.54
C ASP A 208 -6.82 -6.16 -14.61
N ASN A 209 -6.19 -5.09 -14.15
CA ASN A 209 -6.77 -4.08 -13.27
C ASN A 209 -7.40 -4.65 -11.97
N SER A 210 -6.88 -5.75 -11.43
CA SER A 210 -7.46 -6.43 -10.25
C SER A 210 -6.76 -6.11 -8.93
N ALA A 211 -5.81 -5.16 -8.93
CA ALA A 211 -5.05 -4.82 -7.74
C ALA A 211 -5.04 -3.30 -7.47
N PRO A 212 -6.14 -2.76 -6.96
CA PRO A 212 -6.17 -1.36 -6.54
C PRO A 212 -5.08 -1.04 -5.52
N ILE A 213 -4.30 0.02 -5.79
CA ILE A 213 -3.25 0.54 -4.93
C ILE A 213 -3.48 2.04 -4.68
N GLY A 214 -3.41 2.48 -3.45
CA GLY A 214 -3.71 3.86 -3.09
C GLY A 214 -4.79 3.96 -2.00
N PRO A 215 -5.45 5.12 -1.81
CA PRO A 215 -5.46 6.33 -2.65
C PRO A 215 -4.20 7.18 -2.55
N VAL A 216 -3.44 7.08 -1.46
CA VAL A 216 -2.20 7.81 -1.21
C VAL A 216 -1.17 6.88 -0.59
N VAL A 217 0.10 7.16 -0.80
CA VAL A 217 1.20 6.59 -0.01
C VAL A 217 1.49 7.56 1.12
N VAL A 218 1.57 7.04 2.34
CA VAL A 218 1.99 7.76 3.54
C VAL A 218 3.41 7.35 3.85
N THR A 219 4.32 8.29 3.98
CA THR A 219 5.74 7.99 4.21
C THR A 219 5.98 7.38 5.59
N ALA A 220 7.04 6.60 5.73
CA ALA A 220 7.34 5.83 6.95
C ALA A 220 7.71 6.73 8.15
N ASP A 221 8.15 7.96 7.93
CA ASP A 221 8.39 8.96 8.96
C ASP A 221 7.09 9.50 9.57
N GLU A 222 6.05 9.70 8.74
CA GLU A 222 4.69 10.04 9.23
C GLU A 222 4.04 8.84 9.93
N TYR A 223 4.36 7.62 9.51
CA TYR A 223 3.71 6.38 9.94
C TYR A 223 4.73 5.36 10.44
N ALA A 224 5.47 5.75 11.48
CA ALA A 224 6.66 5.04 11.96
C ALA A 224 6.43 3.58 12.38
N ASP A 225 5.25 3.24 12.90
CA ASP A 225 4.90 1.87 13.29
C ASP A 225 3.77 1.30 12.41
N PRO A 226 4.08 0.37 11.50
CA PRO A 226 3.09 -0.27 10.64
C PRO A 226 2.24 -1.33 11.35
N TYR A 227 2.56 -1.67 12.60
CA TYR A 227 1.83 -2.69 13.35
C TYR A 227 0.71 -2.08 14.21
N GLY A 228 -0.22 -2.91 14.67
CA GLY A 228 -1.38 -2.44 15.43
C GLY A 228 -2.40 -1.64 14.59
N ARG A 229 -2.31 -1.71 13.28
CA ARG A 229 -3.19 -0.95 12.40
C ARG A 229 -4.38 -1.79 11.99
N ARG A 230 -5.57 -1.20 12.12
CA ARG A 230 -6.79 -1.84 11.67
C ARG A 230 -6.84 -1.87 10.14
N ILE A 231 -7.12 -3.03 9.57
CA ILE A 231 -7.38 -3.22 8.15
C ILE A 231 -8.82 -3.69 7.98
N LEU A 232 -9.56 -3.00 7.12
CA LEU A 232 -11.00 -3.16 7.01
C LEU A 232 -11.43 -3.21 5.54
N THR A 233 -12.32 -4.13 5.20
CA THR A 233 -13.03 -4.15 3.92
C THR A 233 -14.52 -3.97 4.15
N ARG A 234 -15.13 -3.06 3.41
CA ARG A 234 -16.59 -2.94 3.29
C ARG A 234 -17.05 -3.27 1.88
N VAL A 235 -18.16 -3.98 1.80
CA VAL A 235 -18.81 -4.30 0.54
C VAL A 235 -20.26 -3.90 0.65
N TYR A 236 -20.68 -2.92 -0.14
CA TYR A 236 -22.00 -2.28 -0.03
C TYR A 236 -22.31 -1.70 1.37
N GLY A 237 -21.26 -1.19 2.05
CA GLY A 237 -21.37 -0.66 3.41
C GLY A 237 -21.19 -1.71 4.52
N ASP A 238 -21.37 -2.99 4.22
CA ASP A 238 -21.18 -4.08 5.18
C ASP A 238 -19.71 -4.39 5.41
N VAL A 239 -19.27 -4.49 6.65
CA VAL A 239 -17.92 -4.94 7.01
C VAL A 239 -17.77 -6.41 6.63
N ARG A 240 -16.77 -6.73 5.81
CA ARG A 240 -16.43 -8.08 5.34
C ARG A 240 -15.10 -8.59 5.85
N GLN A 241 -14.13 -7.72 6.04
CA GLN A 241 -12.89 -8.02 6.75
C GLN A 241 -12.70 -6.97 7.83
N ASP A 242 -12.20 -7.38 8.99
CA ASP A 242 -11.83 -6.52 10.10
C ASP A 242 -10.69 -7.19 10.85
N GLY A 243 -9.49 -6.67 10.69
CA GLY A 243 -8.29 -7.25 11.24
C GLY A 243 -7.26 -6.21 11.64
N THR A 244 -6.12 -6.67 12.08
CA THR A 244 -5.00 -5.82 12.48
C THR A 244 -3.69 -6.35 11.91
N THR A 245 -2.77 -5.44 11.60
CA THR A 245 -1.42 -5.78 11.13
C THR A 245 -0.53 -6.44 12.19
N ASP A 246 -0.93 -6.42 13.46
CA ASP A 246 -0.20 -7.10 14.54
C ASP A 246 -0.10 -8.61 14.40
N ILE A 247 -1.11 -9.22 13.79
CA ILE A 247 -1.25 -10.68 13.73
C ILE A 247 -0.66 -11.32 12.49
N MET A 248 0.18 -10.60 11.74
CA MET A 248 0.99 -11.18 10.67
C MET A 248 1.92 -12.26 11.23
N LEU A 249 2.02 -13.40 10.57
CA LEU A 249 2.91 -14.50 10.92
C LEU A 249 4.37 -14.15 10.63
N PHE A 250 4.63 -13.67 9.42
CA PHE A 250 5.91 -13.14 8.99
C PHE A 250 5.81 -11.62 8.98
N LYS A 251 6.63 -10.97 9.80
CA LYS A 251 6.65 -9.51 9.90
C LYS A 251 7.30 -8.88 8.66
N ILE A 252 7.09 -7.59 8.45
CA ILE A 252 7.59 -6.87 7.27
C ILE A 252 9.11 -6.99 7.16
N ALA A 253 9.84 -6.75 8.26
CA ALA A 253 11.30 -6.80 8.28
C ALA A 253 11.83 -8.20 7.95
N GLU A 254 11.30 -9.26 8.58
CA GLU A 254 11.59 -10.66 8.30
C GLU A 254 11.29 -11.02 6.83
N THR A 255 10.18 -10.49 6.30
CA THR A 255 9.81 -10.70 4.89
C THR A 255 10.81 -10.07 3.93
N ILE A 256 11.26 -8.84 4.23
CA ILE A 256 12.28 -8.14 3.44
C ILE A 256 13.61 -8.91 3.47
N GLU A 257 14.06 -9.36 4.65
CA GLU A 257 15.27 -10.20 4.79
C GLU A 257 15.15 -11.47 3.92
N TYR A 258 14.03 -12.19 4.04
CA TYR A 258 13.79 -13.41 3.26
C TYR A 258 13.82 -13.17 1.74
N ILE A 259 13.17 -12.08 1.27
CA ILE A 259 13.15 -11.74 -0.15
C ILE A 259 14.54 -11.35 -0.63
N THR A 260 15.26 -10.50 0.15
CA THR A 260 16.54 -9.94 -0.27
C THR A 260 17.69 -10.94 -0.25
N ALA A 261 17.56 -12.03 0.49
CA ALA A 261 18.48 -13.17 0.39
C ALA A 261 18.41 -13.90 -0.98
N GLY A 262 17.31 -13.78 -1.71
CA GLY A 262 17.10 -14.43 -3.00
C GLY A 262 17.09 -13.48 -4.19
N THR A 263 16.63 -12.24 -4.01
CA THR A 263 16.54 -11.23 -5.08
C THR A 263 16.57 -9.82 -4.50
N SER A 264 17.25 -8.88 -5.17
CA SER A 264 17.29 -7.49 -4.72
C SER A 264 15.91 -6.82 -4.80
N LEU A 265 15.64 -5.89 -3.89
CA LEU A 265 14.54 -4.93 -3.98
C LEU A 265 15.09 -3.57 -4.42
N ARG A 266 14.26 -2.80 -5.13
CA ARG A 266 14.59 -1.47 -5.67
C ARG A 266 13.55 -0.46 -5.24
N PRO A 267 13.88 0.83 -5.23
CA PRO A 267 12.89 1.88 -5.03
C PRO A 267 11.69 1.71 -5.95
N GLY A 268 10.50 1.80 -5.39
CA GLY A 268 9.23 1.57 -6.07
C GLY A 268 8.73 0.13 -6.09
N ASP A 269 9.53 -0.87 -5.70
CA ASP A 269 9.02 -2.23 -5.50
C ASP A 269 7.99 -2.26 -4.37
N VAL A 270 7.00 -3.14 -4.49
CA VAL A 270 5.86 -3.25 -3.58
C VAL A 270 5.87 -4.60 -2.90
N ILE A 271 5.64 -4.62 -1.59
CA ILE A 271 5.37 -5.84 -0.83
C ILE A 271 3.96 -5.74 -0.25
N ALA A 272 3.09 -6.68 -0.60
CA ALA A 272 1.76 -6.84 -0.02
C ALA A 272 1.79 -8.04 0.95
N PRO A 273 1.80 -7.78 2.27
CA PRO A 273 2.17 -8.78 3.27
C PRO A 273 1.04 -9.73 3.66
N GLY A 274 -0.04 -9.78 2.91
CA GLY A 274 -1.18 -10.66 3.14
C GLY A 274 -2.38 -9.99 3.77
N THR A 275 -3.49 -10.73 3.75
CA THR A 275 -4.82 -10.25 4.15
C THR A 275 -5.29 -10.91 5.45
N PRO A 276 -5.99 -10.18 6.34
CA PRO A 276 -6.64 -10.76 7.51
C PRO A 276 -7.84 -11.64 7.13
N PRO A 277 -8.40 -12.43 8.09
CA PRO A 277 -9.59 -13.23 7.87
C PRO A 277 -10.84 -12.38 7.55
N GLY A 278 -11.91 -13.01 7.08
CA GLY A 278 -13.18 -12.36 6.77
C GLY A 278 -13.56 -12.43 5.30
N ARG A 279 -13.15 -13.51 4.64
CA ARG A 279 -13.60 -13.80 3.28
C ARG A 279 -15.04 -14.28 3.27
N PRO A 280 -15.84 -13.96 2.25
CA PRO A 280 -17.04 -14.70 2.02
C PRO A 280 -16.63 -16.13 1.63
N LEU A 281 -17.14 -17.14 2.32
CA LEU A 281 -17.40 -18.41 1.69
C LEU A 281 -18.27 -18.09 0.47
N TYR A 282 -17.69 -18.22 -0.71
CA TYR A 282 -18.30 -17.96 -2.01
C TYR A 282 -19.83 -17.80 -1.97
N GLN A 283 -20.32 -16.57 -2.11
CA GLN A 283 -21.69 -16.31 -2.53
C GLN A 283 -21.61 -15.86 -3.99
N PRO A 284 -22.26 -16.57 -4.93
CA PRO A 284 -22.31 -16.12 -6.30
C PRO A 284 -22.98 -14.76 -6.33
N HIS A 285 -22.22 -13.71 -6.55
CA HIS A 285 -22.79 -12.41 -6.87
C HIS A 285 -23.57 -12.54 -8.16
N ALA A 286 -24.78 -11.98 -8.19
CA ALA A 286 -25.60 -11.97 -9.39
C ALA A 286 -24.73 -11.50 -10.57
N ALA A 287 -24.61 -12.35 -11.57
CA ALA A 287 -23.86 -12.07 -12.79
C ALA A 287 -24.29 -10.70 -13.32
N ASN A 288 -23.31 -9.82 -13.62
CA ASN A 288 -23.42 -8.58 -14.39
C ASN A 288 -23.15 -7.24 -13.69
N HIS A 289 -22.51 -7.19 -12.52
CA HIS A 289 -22.06 -5.90 -12.00
C HIS A 289 -20.53 -5.87 -11.84
N PRO A 290 -19.83 -4.88 -12.46
CA PRO A 290 -18.41 -4.68 -12.21
C PRO A 290 -18.16 -4.34 -10.73
N LEU A 291 -17.04 -4.85 -10.20
CA LEU A 291 -16.55 -4.45 -8.90
C LEU A 291 -15.97 -3.03 -9.01
N CYS A 292 -16.47 -2.07 -8.25
CA CYS A 292 -15.81 -0.78 -8.06
C CYS A 292 -15.12 -0.79 -6.69
N VAL A 293 -13.91 -0.29 -6.62
CA VAL A 293 -13.13 -0.13 -5.39
C VAL A 293 -13.05 1.34 -5.06
N HIS A 294 -13.54 1.70 -3.89
CA HIS A 294 -13.45 3.05 -3.34
C HIS A 294 -12.55 3.07 -2.13
#